data_621fd67cffefda0052f7f8dce1d617dc
#
_entry.id   621fd67cffefda0052f7f8dce1d617dc
#
_cell.length_a   1.000
_cell.length_b   1.000
_cell.length_c   1.000
_cell.angle_alpha   90.00
_cell.angle_beta   90.00
_cell.angle_gamma   90.00
#
_symmetry.space_group_name_H-M   'P 1'
#
loop_
_entity.id
_entity.type
_entity.pdbx_description
1 polymer ?
#
loop_
_entity_poly.entity_id
_entity_poly.type
_entity_poly.pdbx_seq_one_letter_code
_entity_poly.pdbx_strand_id
1 'polypeptide(L)'
;MSPLRPFLLALLVGMFVSCSGAGKTDKLVPAVTKTETCQTDAGNSYELFVPAHNDSEQLPLLVIVDSHGAGRFALEKFKASAQTYHLILAASNTVKNGFANFEQALQTLVDDVRQKYPAGKTLFLTGFSGGARMALGYAQAHPTDGLLLCGALAGADQLRALSCPVISISGMDDFNFQETAQYIFQEQSTPANLKIELTHASHSWPNADMLRNAVGFLTYSATKNESASPIALSDYCQYQQNRIDSLKQAGDYLSATLITRNMASVAAFDDQKDFAKAYADLKSSPQYVAQLNKLGTCMNAEMNLRQTYLDAFQNKDISWWKKEIEGTDQAIATEKDPFNVDMYHRIKGFWGIACYSLCKQAVAQHNADVLQKTLAIYQAVEPENTDGMYFSAFLPYWKNDIQITQSALQKAIRAGFSDMKQLQSDFPGISITK
;
A
#
# COMPACT_ATOMS: atom_id res chain seq x y z
N MET A 1 -101.36 14.27 -12.55
CA MET A 1 -100.77 15.13 -13.62
C MET A 1 -99.78 16.05 -12.97
N SER A 2 -98.53 15.65 -12.95
CA SER A 2 -97.42 16.42 -12.37
C SER A 2 -96.37 16.66 -13.47
N PRO A 3 -95.85 17.86 -13.66
CA PRO A 3 -94.87 18.11 -14.74
C PRO A 3 -93.43 17.71 -14.36
N LEU A 4 -92.74 17.19 -15.37
CA LEU A 4 -91.30 16.92 -15.36
C LEU A 4 -90.49 18.21 -15.19
N ARG A 5 -89.51 18.20 -14.34
CA ARG A 5 -88.40 19.16 -14.29
C ARG A 5 -87.20 18.61 -15.01
N PRO A 6 -86.49 19.35 -15.86
CA PRO A 6 -85.27 18.92 -16.51
C PRO A 6 -84.05 19.10 -15.56
N PHE A 7 -83.22 18.07 -15.46
CA PHE A 7 -81.92 18.11 -14.79
C PHE A 7 -80.88 18.75 -15.73
N LEU A 8 -80.29 19.84 -15.28
CA LEU A 8 -79.12 20.47 -15.92
C LEU A 8 -77.83 19.71 -15.49
N LEU A 9 -77.20 19.04 -16.47
CA LEU A 9 -75.90 18.36 -16.26
C LEU A 9 -74.79 19.38 -16.45
N ALA A 10 -74.22 19.89 -15.37
CA ALA A 10 -73.02 20.75 -15.42
C ALA A 10 -71.75 19.87 -15.63
N LEU A 11 -71.15 19.97 -16.82
CA LEU A 11 -69.87 19.38 -17.17
C LEU A 11 -68.74 20.16 -16.48
N LEU A 12 -68.18 19.64 -15.40
CA LEU A 12 -66.92 20.11 -14.80
C LEU A 12 -65.75 19.58 -15.62
N VAL A 13 -65.18 20.44 -16.48
CA VAL A 13 -63.90 20.18 -17.14
C VAL A 13 -62.77 20.41 -16.10
N GLY A 14 -62.30 19.33 -15.47
CA GLY A 14 -61.14 19.36 -14.63
C GLY A 14 -59.87 19.50 -15.51
N MET A 15 -59.24 20.67 -15.48
CA MET A 15 -57.89 20.87 -15.99
C MET A 15 -56.91 20.07 -15.11
N PHE A 16 -56.50 18.90 -15.56
CA PHE A 16 -55.31 18.26 -15.01
C PHE A 16 -54.07 19.03 -15.49
N VAL A 17 -53.57 19.92 -14.63
CA VAL A 17 -52.18 20.43 -14.79
C VAL A 17 -51.25 19.31 -14.46
N SER A 18 -50.79 18.58 -15.47
CA SER A 18 -49.72 17.64 -15.38
C SER A 18 -48.42 18.45 -15.19
N CYS A 19 -47.96 18.59 -13.94
CA CYS A 19 -46.58 18.98 -13.66
C CYS A 19 -45.69 17.85 -14.09
N SER A 20 -45.28 17.82 -15.36
CA SER A 20 -44.13 17.06 -15.81
C SER A 20 -42.88 17.74 -15.23
N GLY A 21 -42.49 17.36 -14.03
CA GLY A 21 -41.15 17.56 -13.54
C GLY A 21 -40.25 16.82 -14.51
N ALA A 22 -39.58 17.51 -15.40
CA ALA A 22 -38.50 16.99 -16.19
C ALA A 22 -37.42 16.57 -15.19
N GLY A 23 -37.41 15.29 -14.77
CA GLY A 23 -36.32 14.69 -14.08
C GLY A 23 -35.09 14.86 -14.98
N LYS A 24 -34.08 15.59 -14.52
CA LYS A 24 -32.77 15.57 -15.20
C LYS A 24 -32.38 14.11 -15.32
N THR A 25 -32.33 13.60 -16.54
CA THR A 25 -31.72 12.31 -16.82
C THR A 25 -30.23 12.49 -16.63
N ASP A 26 -29.69 11.94 -15.57
CA ASP A 26 -28.24 11.92 -15.33
C ASP A 26 -27.51 11.36 -16.55
N LYS A 27 -26.56 12.13 -17.05
CA LYS A 27 -25.77 11.73 -18.21
C LYS A 27 -24.58 10.88 -17.74
N LEU A 28 -24.40 9.70 -18.34
CA LEU A 28 -23.25 8.87 -18.08
C LEU A 28 -21.97 9.50 -18.67
N VAL A 29 -20.99 9.76 -17.81
CA VAL A 29 -19.65 10.23 -18.16
C VAL A 29 -18.74 9.00 -18.29
N PRO A 30 -18.03 8.81 -19.42
CA PRO A 30 -17.14 7.65 -19.60
C PRO A 30 -15.93 7.69 -18.69
N ALA A 31 -15.36 6.51 -18.41
CA ALA A 31 -14.12 6.38 -17.64
C ALA A 31 -12.93 7.05 -18.34
N VAL A 32 -12.04 7.66 -17.55
CA VAL A 32 -10.85 8.36 -18.02
C VAL A 32 -9.62 7.86 -17.30
N THR A 33 -8.50 7.65 -18.04
CA THR A 33 -7.17 7.42 -17.47
C THR A 33 -6.19 8.39 -18.15
N LYS A 34 -5.44 9.17 -17.38
CA LYS A 34 -4.46 10.13 -17.92
C LYS A 34 -3.44 10.58 -16.88
N THR A 35 -2.34 11.14 -17.35
CA THR A 35 -1.38 11.86 -16.51
C THR A 35 -1.82 13.32 -16.40
N GLU A 36 -1.80 13.86 -15.20
CA GLU A 36 -2.12 15.26 -14.89
C GLU A 36 -0.93 15.96 -14.23
N THR A 37 -0.87 17.27 -14.44
CA THR A 37 0.01 18.19 -13.71
C THR A 37 -0.86 19.13 -12.89
N CYS A 38 -0.50 19.36 -11.63
CA CYS A 38 -1.23 20.25 -10.76
C CYS A 38 -1.21 21.68 -11.30
N GLN A 39 -2.36 22.37 -11.31
CA GLN A 39 -2.47 23.73 -11.86
C GLN A 39 -1.64 24.74 -11.09
N THR A 40 -1.54 24.56 -9.77
CA THR A 40 -0.83 25.48 -8.87
C THR A 40 0.64 25.14 -8.69
N ASP A 41 1.08 23.96 -9.16
CA ASP A 41 2.47 23.50 -9.06
C ASP A 41 2.84 22.63 -10.28
N ALA A 42 3.49 23.22 -11.27
CA ALA A 42 3.92 22.54 -12.49
C ALA A 42 4.98 21.45 -12.24
N GLY A 43 5.63 21.43 -11.08
CA GLY A 43 6.58 20.38 -10.66
C GLY A 43 5.89 19.14 -10.07
N ASN A 44 4.59 19.23 -9.78
CA ASN A 44 3.81 18.18 -9.14
C ASN A 44 2.84 17.53 -10.13
N SER A 45 2.98 16.24 -10.37
CA SER A 45 2.16 15.48 -11.32
C SER A 45 1.68 14.16 -10.73
N TYR A 46 0.62 13.63 -11.32
CA TYR A 46 0.00 12.38 -10.88
C TYR A 46 -0.66 11.63 -12.04
N GLU A 47 -0.80 10.32 -11.87
CA GLU A 47 -1.66 9.51 -12.72
C GLU A 47 -3.07 9.50 -12.15
N LEU A 48 -4.05 9.68 -13.03
CA LEU A 48 -5.47 9.75 -12.68
C LEU A 48 -6.26 8.61 -13.33
N PHE A 49 -7.18 8.04 -12.58
CA PHE A 49 -8.28 7.22 -13.10
C PHE A 49 -9.59 7.68 -12.51
N VAL A 50 -10.57 8.00 -13.35
CA VAL A 50 -11.96 8.29 -12.97
C VAL A 50 -12.83 7.19 -13.58
N PRO A 51 -13.61 6.42 -12.80
CA PRO A 51 -14.53 5.42 -13.36
C PRO A 51 -15.67 6.08 -14.13
N ALA A 52 -16.41 5.31 -14.92
CA ALA A 52 -17.65 5.81 -15.53
C ALA A 52 -18.64 6.14 -14.41
N HIS A 53 -19.25 7.31 -14.46
CA HIS A 53 -20.11 7.84 -13.39
C HIS A 53 -21.27 8.70 -13.97
N ASN A 54 -22.28 8.99 -13.17
CA ASN A 54 -23.30 9.95 -13.54
C ASN A 54 -22.80 11.37 -13.30
N ASP A 55 -23.18 12.33 -14.12
CA ASP A 55 -22.68 13.71 -14.08
C ASP A 55 -23.01 14.46 -12.78
N SER A 56 -23.99 14.00 -12.01
CA SER A 56 -24.36 14.54 -10.69
C SER A 56 -23.62 13.84 -9.51
N GLU A 57 -22.90 12.77 -9.78
CA GLU A 57 -22.30 11.91 -8.74
C GLU A 57 -20.99 12.49 -8.20
N GLN A 58 -20.79 12.38 -6.89
CA GLN A 58 -19.52 12.71 -6.22
C GLN A 58 -18.87 11.42 -5.72
N LEU A 59 -17.65 11.15 -6.17
CA LEU A 59 -16.94 9.89 -5.91
C LEU A 59 -15.92 10.05 -4.79
N PRO A 60 -15.70 9.02 -3.96
CA PRO A 60 -14.57 8.99 -3.05
C PRO A 60 -13.24 9.07 -3.80
N LEU A 61 -12.24 9.71 -3.20
CA LEU A 61 -10.88 9.81 -3.74
C LEU A 61 -9.93 8.90 -2.98
N LEU A 62 -9.18 8.07 -3.70
CA LEU A 62 -8.04 7.31 -3.19
C LEU A 62 -6.74 7.90 -3.74
N VAL A 63 -5.92 8.48 -2.86
CA VAL A 63 -4.57 8.96 -3.19
C VAL A 63 -3.55 7.86 -2.92
N ILE A 64 -2.65 7.62 -3.89
CA ILE A 64 -1.69 6.51 -3.88
C ILE A 64 -0.28 7.07 -3.92
N VAL A 65 0.59 6.60 -3.01
CA VAL A 65 1.99 7.02 -2.89
C VAL A 65 2.92 5.81 -3.03
N ASP A 66 3.65 5.76 -4.14
CA ASP A 66 4.72 4.79 -4.34
C ASP A 66 6.06 5.33 -3.83
N SER A 67 6.87 4.49 -3.19
CA SER A 67 8.17 4.92 -2.62
C SER A 67 9.18 5.43 -3.64
N HIS A 68 9.00 5.12 -4.93
CA HIS A 68 9.85 5.57 -6.03
C HIS A 68 9.18 6.64 -6.93
N GLY A 69 7.95 7.07 -6.60
CA GLY A 69 7.17 7.97 -7.44
C GLY A 69 6.66 7.31 -8.73
N ALA A 70 6.50 5.98 -8.71
CA ALA A 70 6.01 5.21 -9.85
C ALA A 70 4.47 5.21 -9.91
N GLY A 71 3.87 6.40 -10.07
CA GLY A 71 2.43 6.60 -9.98
C GLY A 71 1.62 5.71 -10.93
N ARG A 72 2.03 5.58 -12.20
CA ARG A 72 1.35 4.70 -13.16
C ARG A 72 1.34 3.24 -12.73
N PHE A 73 2.48 2.73 -12.27
CA PHE A 73 2.60 1.35 -11.77
C PHE A 73 1.70 1.11 -10.56
N ALA A 74 1.70 2.05 -9.61
CA ALA A 74 0.86 1.96 -8.42
C ALA A 74 -0.63 2.08 -8.75
N LEU A 75 -1.03 3.01 -9.62
CA LEU A 75 -2.41 3.19 -10.05
C LEU A 75 -3.00 1.92 -10.65
N GLU A 76 -2.27 1.22 -11.52
CA GLU A 76 -2.76 -0.01 -12.18
C GLU A 76 -3.14 -1.10 -11.16
N LYS A 77 -2.48 -1.16 -10.01
CA LYS A 77 -2.80 -2.13 -8.95
C LYS A 77 -4.17 -1.89 -8.31
N PHE A 78 -4.67 -0.66 -8.34
CA PHE A 78 -5.94 -0.26 -7.72
C PHE A 78 -7.10 -0.11 -8.69
N LYS A 79 -6.90 -0.26 -10.00
CA LYS A 79 -7.98 -0.09 -11.00
C LYS A 79 -9.17 -1.00 -10.74
N ALA A 80 -8.94 -2.27 -10.40
CA ALA A 80 -10.02 -3.20 -10.06
C ALA A 80 -10.80 -2.73 -8.83
N SER A 81 -10.11 -2.20 -7.81
CA SER A 81 -10.76 -1.60 -6.63
C SER A 81 -11.60 -0.40 -7.00
N ALA A 82 -11.07 0.48 -7.84
CA ALA A 82 -11.78 1.69 -8.28
C ALA A 82 -13.05 1.37 -9.08
N GLN A 83 -12.99 0.35 -9.94
CA GLN A 83 -14.16 -0.13 -10.68
C GLN A 83 -15.20 -0.79 -9.78
N THR A 84 -14.74 -1.58 -8.80
CA THR A 84 -15.62 -2.31 -7.88
C THR A 84 -16.32 -1.39 -6.89
N TYR A 85 -15.59 -0.42 -6.32
CA TYR A 85 -16.06 0.45 -5.24
C TYR A 85 -16.32 1.89 -5.69
N HIS A 86 -16.25 2.15 -6.99
CA HIS A 86 -16.60 3.41 -7.62
C HIS A 86 -15.79 4.60 -7.08
N LEU A 87 -14.46 4.51 -7.18
CA LEU A 87 -13.50 5.47 -6.63
C LEU A 87 -12.71 6.19 -7.71
N ILE A 88 -12.39 7.46 -7.50
CA ILE A 88 -11.33 8.15 -8.24
C ILE A 88 -9.99 7.72 -7.67
N LEU A 89 -9.01 7.40 -8.53
CA LEU A 89 -7.62 7.16 -8.14
C LEU A 89 -6.75 8.32 -8.58
N ALA A 90 -5.85 8.75 -7.68
CA ALA A 90 -4.80 9.71 -8.00
C ALA A 90 -3.47 9.22 -7.42
N ALA A 91 -2.55 8.78 -8.27
CA ALA A 91 -1.26 8.25 -7.86
C ALA A 91 -0.13 9.25 -8.16
N SER A 92 0.59 9.68 -7.11
CA SER A 92 1.64 10.70 -7.25
C SER A 92 2.83 10.20 -8.06
N ASN A 93 3.27 11.01 -9.04
CA ASN A 93 4.55 10.85 -9.75
C ASN A 93 5.70 11.65 -9.08
N THR A 94 5.37 12.50 -8.10
CA THR A 94 6.30 13.47 -7.51
C THR A 94 6.77 13.05 -6.12
N VAL A 95 5.83 12.59 -5.30
CA VAL A 95 6.13 12.20 -3.92
C VAL A 95 6.79 10.82 -3.91
N LYS A 96 8.01 10.77 -3.38
CA LYS A 96 8.86 9.56 -3.30
C LYS A 96 9.80 9.63 -2.09
N ASN A 97 10.53 8.56 -1.80
CA ASN A 97 11.51 8.52 -0.71
C ASN A 97 12.46 9.72 -0.75
N GLY A 98 12.58 10.40 0.39
CA GLY A 98 13.45 11.58 0.53
C GLY A 98 12.83 12.89 0.04
N PHE A 99 11.59 12.90 -0.43
CA PHE A 99 10.91 14.14 -0.81
C PHE A 99 10.41 14.88 0.45
N ALA A 100 11.12 15.94 0.84
CA ALA A 100 10.89 16.63 2.11
C ALA A 100 9.49 17.28 2.24
N ASN A 101 8.99 17.85 1.14
CA ASN A 101 7.73 18.60 1.14
C ASN A 101 6.52 17.73 0.72
N PHE A 102 6.53 16.43 1.07
CA PHE A 102 5.51 15.47 0.64
C PHE A 102 4.08 15.87 1.06
N GLU A 103 3.92 16.42 2.25
CA GLU A 103 2.63 16.84 2.79
C GLU A 103 1.99 17.93 1.91
N GLN A 104 2.74 19.00 1.61
CA GLN A 104 2.27 20.07 0.73
C GLN A 104 1.99 19.56 -0.68
N ALA A 105 2.83 18.69 -1.23
CA ALA A 105 2.62 18.13 -2.56
C ALA A 105 1.39 17.25 -2.64
N LEU A 106 1.10 16.45 -1.61
CA LEU A 106 -0.11 15.63 -1.54
C LEU A 106 -1.35 16.51 -1.38
N GLN A 107 -1.29 17.57 -0.55
CA GLN A 107 -2.41 18.52 -0.44
C GLN A 107 -2.72 19.19 -1.77
N THR A 108 -1.68 19.68 -2.47
CA THR A 108 -1.83 20.28 -3.81
C THR A 108 -2.47 19.32 -4.81
N LEU A 109 -2.09 18.03 -4.76
CA LEU A 109 -2.69 16.98 -5.60
C LEU A 109 -4.17 16.77 -5.26
N VAL A 110 -4.52 16.65 -3.97
CA VAL A 110 -5.92 16.47 -3.52
C VAL A 110 -6.79 17.65 -3.97
N ASP A 111 -6.30 18.87 -3.81
CA ASP A 111 -7.04 20.08 -4.19
C ASP A 111 -7.23 20.17 -5.70
N ASP A 112 -6.19 19.83 -6.49
CA ASP A 112 -6.27 19.81 -7.96
C ASP A 112 -7.27 18.78 -8.47
N VAL A 113 -7.30 17.57 -7.88
CA VAL A 113 -8.29 16.54 -8.24
C VAL A 113 -9.71 17.01 -7.89
N ARG A 114 -9.93 17.56 -6.71
CA ARG A 114 -11.24 18.06 -6.29
C ARG A 114 -11.75 19.24 -7.13
N GLN A 115 -10.83 20.03 -7.65
CA GLN A 115 -11.18 21.16 -8.52
C GLN A 115 -11.56 20.73 -9.94
N LYS A 116 -10.91 19.69 -10.47
CA LYS A 116 -11.05 19.26 -11.87
C LYS A 116 -12.06 18.13 -12.09
N TYR A 117 -12.34 17.34 -11.06
CA TYR A 117 -13.07 16.06 -11.16
C TYR A 117 -14.17 15.97 -10.09
N PRO A 118 -15.15 15.06 -10.24
CA PRO A 118 -16.24 14.90 -9.29
C PRO A 118 -15.79 14.17 -8.01
N ALA A 119 -14.66 14.58 -7.43
CA ALA A 119 -14.15 14.07 -6.19
C ALA A 119 -14.90 14.67 -4.99
N GLY A 120 -15.56 13.81 -4.24
CA GLY A 120 -16.28 14.18 -3.03
C GLY A 120 -15.36 14.46 -1.83
N LYS A 121 -15.98 14.55 -0.65
CA LYS A 121 -15.25 14.82 0.60
C LYS A 121 -14.48 13.59 1.11
N THR A 122 -14.98 12.39 0.84
CA THR A 122 -14.37 11.14 1.31
C THR A 122 -12.99 10.95 0.69
N LEU A 123 -11.97 10.88 1.55
CA LEU A 123 -10.57 10.76 1.18
C LEU A 123 -9.96 9.51 1.81
N PHE A 124 -9.47 8.63 0.97
CA PHE A 124 -8.61 7.52 1.36
C PHE A 124 -7.18 7.77 0.92
N LEU A 125 -6.22 7.32 1.72
CA LEU A 125 -4.81 7.32 1.33
C LEU A 125 -4.25 5.90 1.37
N THR A 126 -3.31 5.64 0.50
CA THR A 126 -2.52 4.42 0.52
C THR A 126 -1.10 4.68 0.08
N GLY A 127 -0.20 3.82 0.51
CA GLY A 127 1.17 3.85 0.04
C GLY A 127 1.91 2.55 0.32
N PHE A 128 3.06 2.41 -0.33
CA PHE A 128 3.96 1.27 -0.14
C PHE A 128 5.29 1.72 0.44
N SER A 129 5.79 1.00 1.46
CA SER A 129 7.10 1.24 2.08
C SER A 129 7.25 2.70 2.56
N GLY A 130 8.20 3.45 2.04
CA GLY A 130 8.31 4.89 2.32
C GLY A 130 7.07 5.69 1.90
N GLY A 131 6.37 5.28 0.84
CA GLY A 131 5.08 5.86 0.45
C GLY A 131 3.99 5.67 1.51
N ALA A 132 3.98 4.51 2.19
CA ALA A 132 3.07 4.27 3.31
C ALA A 132 3.37 5.22 4.49
N ARG A 133 4.65 5.48 4.78
CA ARG A 133 5.05 6.43 5.84
C ARG A 133 4.64 7.86 5.50
N MET A 134 4.75 8.27 4.23
CA MET A 134 4.32 9.59 3.76
C MET A 134 2.79 9.71 3.76
N ALA A 135 2.05 8.69 3.35
CA ALA A 135 0.59 8.65 3.45
C ALA A 135 0.12 8.76 4.91
N LEU A 136 0.79 8.07 5.84
CA LEU A 136 0.53 8.19 7.27
C LEU A 136 0.81 9.62 7.77
N GLY A 137 1.98 10.19 7.42
CA GLY A 137 2.34 11.56 7.83
C GLY A 137 1.31 12.59 7.38
N TYR A 138 0.82 12.46 6.14
CA TYR A 138 -0.27 13.30 5.64
C TYR A 138 -1.56 13.10 6.45
N ALA A 139 -1.98 11.85 6.71
CA ALA A 139 -3.19 11.54 7.46
C ALA A 139 -3.15 12.02 8.93
N GLN A 140 -1.96 12.23 9.52
CA GLN A 140 -1.81 12.82 10.85
C GLN A 140 -2.09 14.33 10.87
N ALA A 141 -1.88 15.02 9.76
CA ALA A 141 -2.05 16.47 9.64
C ALA A 141 -3.39 16.87 8.99
N HIS A 142 -4.00 15.96 8.22
CA HIS A 142 -5.19 16.25 7.41
C HIS A 142 -6.32 15.24 7.63
N PRO A 143 -7.59 15.68 7.60
CA PRO A 143 -8.75 14.78 7.69
C PRO A 143 -8.71 13.71 6.59
N THR A 144 -8.80 12.45 7.02
CA THR A 144 -8.74 11.28 6.17
C THR A 144 -9.77 10.26 6.66
N ASP A 145 -10.52 9.62 5.76
CA ASP A 145 -11.59 8.68 6.09
C ASP A 145 -11.11 7.23 6.13
N GLY A 146 -9.90 6.95 5.65
CA GLY A 146 -9.28 5.63 5.74
C GLY A 146 -7.86 5.59 5.19
N LEU A 147 -7.03 4.73 5.78
CA LEU A 147 -5.61 4.61 5.45
C LEU A 147 -5.24 3.14 5.22
N LEU A 148 -4.61 2.86 4.07
CA LEU A 148 -4.06 1.55 3.73
C LEU A 148 -2.54 1.64 3.66
N LEU A 149 -1.83 0.96 4.55
CA LEU A 149 -0.38 0.92 4.66
C LEU A 149 0.15 -0.42 4.15
N CYS A 150 0.95 -0.41 3.10
CA CYS A 150 1.53 -1.62 2.51
C CYS A 150 3.04 -1.66 2.74
N GLY A 151 3.55 -2.77 3.29
CA GLY A 151 4.98 -3.01 3.48
C GLY A 151 5.70 -2.06 4.44
N ALA A 152 4.96 -1.30 5.25
CA ALA A 152 5.46 -0.51 6.37
C ALA A 152 4.32 -0.18 7.32
N LEU A 153 4.65 0.01 8.60
CA LEU A 153 3.71 0.37 9.65
C LEU A 153 4.35 1.40 10.60
N ALA A 154 3.60 1.90 11.55
CA ALA A 154 4.03 2.93 12.50
C ALA A 154 3.86 2.47 13.95
N GLY A 155 4.39 3.26 14.87
CA GLY A 155 4.21 3.05 16.31
C GLY A 155 2.76 3.27 16.75
N ALA A 156 2.36 2.62 17.86
CA ALA A 156 0.99 2.64 18.35
C ALA A 156 0.44 4.04 18.61
N ASP A 157 1.26 4.96 19.10
CA ASP A 157 0.82 6.33 19.40
C ASP A 157 0.46 7.11 18.14
N GLN A 158 1.25 6.93 17.07
CA GLN A 158 0.95 7.52 15.76
C GLN A 158 -0.36 7.01 15.18
N LEU A 159 -0.64 5.71 15.35
CA LEU A 159 -1.86 5.09 14.85
C LEU A 159 -3.09 5.46 15.68
N ARG A 160 -2.95 5.56 17.03
CA ARG A 160 -4.04 6.01 17.93
C ARG A 160 -4.46 7.46 17.70
N ALA A 161 -3.54 8.29 17.20
CA ALA A 161 -3.83 9.68 16.88
C ALA A 161 -4.76 9.85 15.67
N LEU A 162 -4.94 8.80 14.87
CA LEU A 162 -5.83 8.82 13.69
C LEU A 162 -7.27 8.48 14.09
N SER A 163 -8.22 9.24 13.57
CA SER A 163 -9.66 9.00 13.76
C SER A 163 -10.26 8.02 12.74
N CYS A 164 -9.52 7.69 11.69
CA CYS A 164 -9.98 6.81 10.62
C CYS A 164 -9.50 5.35 10.82
N PRO A 165 -10.16 4.36 10.19
CA PRO A 165 -9.66 3.01 10.11
C PRO A 165 -8.32 2.95 9.35
N VAL A 166 -7.40 2.16 9.87
CA VAL A 166 -6.09 1.89 9.28
C VAL A 166 -6.00 0.41 8.98
N ILE A 167 -5.68 0.07 7.73
CA ILE A 167 -5.36 -1.30 7.33
C ILE A 167 -3.88 -1.38 7.05
N SER A 168 -3.22 -2.39 7.61
CA SER A 168 -1.84 -2.77 7.27
C SER A 168 -1.86 -4.08 6.50
N ILE A 169 -1.25 -4.10 5.30
CA ILE A 169 -0.94 -5.34 4.60
C ILE A 169 0.57 -5.52 4.63
N SER A 170 1.01 -6.61 5.26
CA SER A 170 2.42 -6.91 5.45
C SER A 170 2.78 -8.28 4.90
N GLY A 171 3.89 -8.36 4.18
CA GLY A 171 4.50 -9.63 3.78
C GLY A 171 5.17 -10.32 4.97
N MET A 172 4.98 -11.63 5.12
CA MET A 172 5.66 -12.39 6.17
C MET A 172 7.16 -12.55 5.90
N ASP A 173 7.58 -12.44 4.65
CA ASP A 173 9.00 -12.39 4.22
C ASP A 173 9.53 -10.96 4.06
N ASP A 174 8.73 -9.93 4.35
CA ASP A 174 9.13 -8.53 4.27
C ASP A 174 10.06 -8.16 5.44
N PHE A 175 11.22 -7.55 5.15
CA PHE A 175 12.16 -7.11 6.19
C PHE A 175 11.55 -6.10 7.19
N ASN A 176 10.45 -5.42 6.84
CA ASN A 176 9.69 -4.55 7.74
C ASN A 176 8.63 -5.31 8.57
N PHE A 177 8.46 -6.62 8.40
CA PHE A 177 7.43 -7.40 9.08
C PHE A 177 7.44 -7.23 10.61
N GLN A 178 8.60 -6.94 11.21
CA GLN A 178 8.71 -6.69 12.65
C GLN A 178 7.78 -5.55 13.13
N GLU A 179 7.54 -4.54 12.28
CA GLU A 179 6.64 -3.42 12.58
C GLU A 179 5.17 -3.88 12.72
N THR A 180 4.80 -4.98 12.07
CA THR A 180 3.47 -5.59 12.15
C THR A 180 3.39 -6.66 13.22
N ALA A 181 4.42 -7.48 13.37
CA ALA A 181 4.46 -8.61 14.30
C ALA A 181 4.21 -8.19 15.75
N GLN A 182 4.71 -7.01 16.18
CA GLN A 182 4.45 -6.48 17.52
C GLN A 182 2.96 -6.40 17.85
N TYR A 183 2.10 -6.02 16.89
CA TYR A 183 0.64 -5.91 17.08
C TYR A 183 -0.08 -7.25 17.01
N ILE A 184 0.55 -8.27 16.44
CA ILE A 184 0.05 -9.64 16.46
C ILE A 184 0.26 -10.23 17.86
N PHE A 185 1.43 -10.03 18.47
CA PHE A 185 1.76 -10.54 19.80
C PHE A 185 1.12 -9.73 20.93
N GLN A 186 1.00 -8.42 20.77
CA GLN A 186 0.49 -7.51 21.79
C GLN A 186 -0.92 -7.01 21.41
N GLU A 187 -1.83 -7.94 21.17
CA GLU A 187 -3.18 -7.63 20.73
C GLU A 187 -3.89 -6.59 21.60
N GLN A 188 -3.72 -6.68 22.95
CA GLN A 188 -4.31 -5.73 23.89
C GLN A 188 -3.80 -4.29 23.73
N SER A 189 -2.61 -4.12 23.19
CA SER A 189 -1.98 -2.83 22.92
C SER A 189 -2.24 -2.34 21.49
N THR A 190 -2.86 -3.20 20.65
CA THR A 190 -3.16 -2.86 19.25
C THR A 190 -4.20 -1.73 19.21
N PRO A 191 -3.95 -0.65 18.47
CA PRO A 191 -4.94 0.40 18.29
C PRO A 191 -6.26 -0.15 17.71
N ALA A 192 -7.40 0.24 18.26
CA ALA A 192 -8.70 -0.29 17.87
C ALA A 192 -9.02 -0.02 16.38
N ASN A 193 -8.47 1.06 15.82
CA ASN A 193 -8.61 1.42 14.41
C ASN A 193 -7.67 0.66 13.48
N LEU A 194 -6.67 -0.10 13.99
CA LEU A 194 -5.74 -0.87 13.17
C LEU A 194 -6.31 -2.26 12.84
N LYS A 195 -6.30 -2.59 11.55
CA LYS A 195 -6.61 -3.90 10.99
C LYS A 195 -5.38 -4.44 10.27
N ILE A 196 -5.09 -5.72 10.43
CA ILE A 196 -3.89 -6.37 9.89
C ILE A 196 -4.29 -7.48 8.94
N GLU A 197 -3.72 -7.47 7.75
CA GLU A 197 -3.75 -8.58 6.81
C GLU A 197 -2.31 -9.01 6.47
N LEU A 198 -2.09 -10.32 6.36
CA LEU A 198 -0.81 -10.89 6.02
C LEU A 198 -0.81 -11.49 4.61
N THR A 199 0.36 -11.51 4.01
CA THR A 199 0.63 -12.21 2.75
C THR A 199 1.99 -12.91 2.85
N HIS A 200 2.15 -14.03 2.16
CA HIS A 200 3.45 -14.70 1.98
C HIS A 200 4.18 -14.07 0.80
N ALA A 201 4.65 -12.86 0.97
CA ALA A 201 5.37 -12.10 -0.04
C ALA A 201 6.52 -11.32 0.59
N SER A 202 7.55 -11.09 -0.19
CA SER A 202 8.67 -10.21 0.15
C SER A 202 8.24 -8.73 0.12
N HIS A 203 9.20 -7.82 0.25
CA HIS A 203 8.95 -6.37 0.22
C HIS A 203 8.43 -5.92 -1.15
N SER A 204 7.15 -6.07 -1.38
CA SER A 204 6.47 -5.72 -2.63
C SER A 204 5.03 -5.27 -2.40
N TRP A 205 4.47 -4.52 -3.36
CA TRP A 205 3.05 -4.20 -3.34
C TRP A 205 2.21 -5.49 -3.26
N PRO A 206 1.17 -5.54 -2.42
CA PRO A 206 0.23 -6.66 -2.39
C PRO A 206 -0.43 -6.88 -3.75
N ASN A 207 -0.94 -8.08 -3.97
CA ASN A 207 -1.70 -8.38 -5.19
C ASN A 207 -3.03 -7.61 -5.25
N ALA A 208 -3.60 -7.50 -6.45
CA ALA A 208 -4.81 -6.69 -6.69
C ALA A 208 -6.02 -7.16 -5.88
N ASP A 209 -6.14 -8.46 -5.57
CA ASP A 209 -7.26 -8.99 -4.78
C ASP A 209 -7.17 -8.56 -3.32
N MET A 210 -5.98 -8.60 -2.71
CA MET A 210 -5.77 -8.10 -1.34
C MET A 210 -6.03 -6.60 -1.27
N LEU A 211 -5.52 -5.82 -2.24
CA LEU A 211 -5.77 -4.38 -2.30
C LEU A 211 -7.26 -4.07 -2.46
N ARG A 212 -7.97 -4.81 -3.31
CA ARG A 212 -9.42 -4.66 -3.49
C ARG A 212 -10.17 -4.94 -2.18
N ASN A 213 -9.79 -5.99 -1.44
CA ASN A 213 -10.41 -6.32 -0.17
C ASN A 213 -10.18 -5.25 0.89
N ALA A 214 -8.96 -4.73 0.98
CA ALA A 214 -8.64 -3.66 1.92
C ALA A 214 -9.40 -2.36 1.59
N VAL A 215 -9.45 -1.97 0.31
CA VAL A 215 -10.25 -0.83 -0.14
C VAL A 215 -11.74 -1.04 0.15
N GLY A 216 -12.26 -2.25 -0.05
CA GLY A 216 -13.63 -2.61 0.32
C GLY A 216 -13.89 -2.41 1.82
N PHE A 217 -12.98 -2.87 2.68
CA PHE A 217 -13.08 -2.64 4.12
C PHE A 217 -13.15 -1.14 4.46
N LEU A 218 -12.24 -0.33 3.88
CA LEU A 218 -12.23 1.12 4.10
C LEU A 218 -13.56 1.76 3.64
N THR A 219 -14.03 1.38 2.46
CA THR A 219 -15.29 1.89 1.88
C THR A 219 -16.47 1.59 2.80
N TYR A 220 -16.64 0.34 3.24
CA TYR A 220 -17.73 -0.02 4.16
C TYR A 220 -17.58 0.58 5.55
N SER A 221 -16.36 0.75 6.04
CA SER A 221 -16.11 1.36 7.35
C SER A 221 -16.37 2.87 7.36
N ALA A 222 -16.14 3.56 6.24
CA ALA A 222 -16.37 4.99 6.09
C ALA A 222 -17.84 5.33 5.75
N THR A 223 -18.57 4.43 5.11
CA THR A 223 -19.96 4.66 4.74
C THR A 223 -20.87 4.42 5.94
N LYS A 224 -21.49 5.51 6.43
CA LYS A 224 -22.54 5.43 7.47
C LYS A 224 -23.92 5.01 6.90
N ASN A 225 -24.03 4.83 5.58
CA ASN A 225 -25.25 4.43 4.86
C ASN A 225 -24.93 3.34 3.84
N GLU A 226 -25.48 2.14 4.04
CA GLU A 226 -25.35 0.96 3.17
C GLU A 226 -25.81 1.19 1.72
N SER A 227 -26.68 2.15 1.48
CA SER A 227 -27.25 2.44 0.15
C SER A 227 -26.26 3.05 -0.86
N ALA A 228 -25.05 3.42 -0.42
CA ALA A 228 -24.04 4.03 -1.29
C ALA A 228 -23.00 3.04 -1.83
N SER A 229 -23.01 1.78 -1.37
CA SER A 229 -22.04 0.78 -1.84
C SER A 229 -22.51 0.07 -3.09
N PRO A 230 -21.66 -0.07 -4.14
CA PRO A 230 -22.00 -0.80 -5.36
C PRO A 230 -22.10 -2.32 -5.16
N ILE A 231 -21.65 -2.85 -4.02
CA ILE A 231 -21.74 -4.26 -3.66
C ILE A 231 -22.55 -4.39 -2.36
N ALA A 232 -23.46 -5.36 -2.30
CA ALA A 232 -24.20 -5.64 -1.09
C ALA A 232 -23.26 -6.04 0.06
N LEU A 233 -23.53 -5.55 1.25
CA LEU A 233 -22.75 -5.84 2.45
C LEU A 233 -22.67 -7.35 2.71
N SER A 234 -23.78 -8.07 2.52
CA SER A 234 -23.86 -9.53 2.64
C SER A 234 -22.87 -10.25 1.69
N ASP A 235 -22.75 -9.77 0.46
CA ASP A 235 -21.85 -10.37 -0.55
C ASP A 235 -20.39 -10.14 -0.17
N TYR A 236 -20.05 -8.96 0.35
CA TYR A 236 -18.72 -8.69 0.88
C TYR A 236 -18.38 -9.60 2.08
N CYS A 237 -19.30 -9.72 3.05
CA CYS A 237 -19.11 -10.59 4.19
C CYS A 237 -19.00 -12.08 3.80
N GLN A 238 -19.80 -12.54 2.83
CA GLN A 238 -19.69 -13.89 2.28
C GLN A 238 -18.33 -14.13 1.60
N TYR A 239 -17.84 -13.15 0.85
CA TYR A 239 -16.53 -13.22 0.23
C TYR A 239 -15.41 -13.35 1.28
N GLN A 240 -15.45 -12.55 2.37
CA GLN A 240 -14.47 -12.66 3.45
C GLN A 240 -14.56 -13.99 4.18
N GLN A 241 -15.77 -14.54 4.38
CA GLN A 241 -15.94 -15.87 4.95
C GLN A 241 -15.28 -16.95 4.09
N ASN A 242 -15.45 -16.87 2.77
CA ASN A 242 -14.82 -17.83 1.84
C ASN A 242 -13.28 -17.73 1.87
N ARG A 243 -12.72 -16.51 2.05
CA ARG A 243 -11.27 -16.33 2.26
C ARG A 243 -10.79 -16.98 3.56
N ILE A 244 -11.51 -16.76 4.66
CA ILE A 244 -11.20 -17.37 5.97
C ILE A 244 -11.19 -18.90 5.86
N ASP A 245 -12.20 -19.49 5.22
CA ASP A 245 -12.30 -20.93 5.04
C ASP A 245 -11.19 -21.49 4.15
N SER A 246 -10.82 -20.77 3.08
CA SER A 246 -9.70 -21.15 2.21
C SER A 246 -8.36 -21.13 2.96
N LEU A 247 -8.09 -20.11 3.78
CA LEU A 247 -6.89 -20.03 4.61
C LEU A 247 -6.83 -21.17 5.63
N LYS A 248 -7.94 -21.50 6.29
CA LYS A 248 -8.00 -22.65 7.20
C LYS A 248 -7.73 -23.97 6.49
N GLN A 249 -8.26 -24.16 5.28
CA GLN A 249 -7.99 -25.34 4.45
C GLN A 249 -6.53 -25.43 4.04
N ALA A 250 -5.90 -24.29 3.76
CA ALA A 250 -4.46 -24.20 3.48
C ALA A 250 -3.58 -24.34 4.72
N GLY A 251 -4.18 -24.41 5.92
CA GLY A 251 -3.46 -24.50 7.18
C GLY A 251 -2.97 -23.17 7.73
N ASP A 252 -3.28 -22.02 7.10
CA ASP A 252 -2.90 -20.70 7.56
C ASP A 252 -3.94 -20.13 8.57
N TYR A 253 -3.86 -20.62 9.79
CA TYR A 253 -4.73 -20.19 10.88
C TYR A 253 -4.38 -18.79 11.40
N LEU A 254 -3.13 -18.35 11.24
CA LEU A 254 -2.72 -17.01 11.65
C LEU A 254 -3.45 -15.94 10.83
N SER A 255 -3.34 -16.00 9.51
CA SER A 255 -4.02 -15.07 8.61
C SER A 255 -5.54 -15.17 8.71
N ALA A 256 -6.10 -16.38 8.80
CA ALA A 256 -7.53 -16.60 8.98
C ALA A 256 -8.06 -15.90 10.25
N THR A 257 -7.34 -16.03 11.37
CA THR A 257 -7.71 -15.40 12.64
C THR A 257 -7.65 -13.87 12.56
N LEU A 258 -6.63 -13.31 11.90
CA LEU A 258 -6.50 -11.86 11.75
C LEU A 258 -7.62 -11.27 10.88
N ILE A 259 -7.98 -11.91 9.76
CA ILE A 259 -9.11 -11.48 8.92
C ILE A 259 -10.42 -11.56 9.73
N THR A 260 -10.65 -12.66 10.46
CA THR A 260 -11.85 -12.83 11.29
C THR A 260 -11.93 -11.74 12.36
N ARG A 261 -10.82 -11.39 13.02
CA ARG A 261 -10.72 -10.28 13.98
C ARG A 261 -11.10 -8.95 13.34
N ASN A 262 -10.57 -8.69 12.14
CA ASN A 262 -10.87 -7.46 11.41
C ASN A 262 -12.37 -7.35 11.13
N MET A 263 -13.01 -8.42 10.69
CA MET A 263 -14.45 -8.46 10.42
C MET A 263 -15.28 -8.29 11.70
N ALA A 264 -14.94 -8.99 12.79
CA ALA A 264 -15.58 -8.87 14.10
C ALA A 264 -15.51 -7.47 14.71
N SER A 265 -14.55 -6.65 14.28
CA SER A 265 -14.33 -5.30 14.83
C SER A 265 -15.26 -4.23 14.26
N VAL A 266 -16.10 -4.56 13.28
CA VAL A 266 -17.06 -3.64 12.66
C VAL A 266 -18.46 -4.23 12.81
N ALA A 267 -19.32 -3.58 13.59
CA ALA A 267 -20.65 -4.11 13.93
C ALA A 267 -21.47 -4.52 12.71
N ALA A 268 -21.47 -3.71 11.65
CA ALA A 268 -22.19 -4.01 10.41
C ALA A 268 -21.73 -5.33 9.75
N PHE A 269 -20.47 -5.72 9.90
CA PHE A 269 -19.97 -7.00 9.41
C PHE A 269 -20.32 -8.15 10.34
N ASP A 270 -20.20 -7.94 11.66
CA ASP A 270 -20.50 -8.95 12.68
C ASP A 270 -21.98 -9.32 12.67
N ASP A 271 -22.87 -8.34 12.54
CA ASP A 271 -24.32 -8.52 12.40
C ASP A 271 -24.72 -9.43 11.21
N GLN A 272 -23.87 -9.50 10.17
CA GLN A 272 -24.12 -10.39 9.04
C GLN A 272 -23.76 -11.86 9.30
N LYS A 273 -22.72 -12.15 10.09
CA LYS A 273 -22.14 -13.50 10.16
C LYS A 273 -21.49 -13.92 11.49
N ASP A 274 -21.79 -13.26 12.60
CA ASP A 274 -21.23 -13.62 13.93
C ASP A 274 -19.70 -13.85 13.89
N PHE A 275 -18.97 -12.90 13.32
CA PHE A 275 -17.52 -12.97 13.24
C PHE A 275 -16.85 -12.90 14.62
N ALA A 276 -17.50 -12.29 15.61
CA ALA A 276 -16.99 -12.23 16.98
C ALA A 276 -16.87 -13.63 17.59
N LYS A 277 -17.87 -14.47 17.41
CA LYS A 277 -17.81 -15.87 17.85
C LYS A 277 -16.76 -16.66 17.08
N ALA A 278 -16.74 -16.53 15.74
CA ALA A 278 -15.75 -17.20 14.90
C ALA A 278 -14.31 -16.81 15.27
N TYR A 279 -14.08 -15.54 15.63
CA TYR A 279 -12.78 -15.07 16.10
C TYR A 279 -12.38 -15.71 17.44
N ALA A 280 -13.30 -15.77 18.40
CA ALA A 280 -13.04 -16.42 19.70
C ALA A 280 -12.67 -17.91 19.52
N ASP A 281 -13.39 -18.62 18.65
CA ASP A 281 -13.15 -20.03 18.35
C ASP A 281 -11.77 -20.23 17.67
N LEU A 282 -11.43 -19.41 16.67
CA LEU A 282 -10.13 -19.48 16.00
C LEU A 282 -8.96 -19.13 16.92
N LYS A 283 -9.10 -18.08 17.71
CA LYS A 283 -8.06 -17.60 18.65
C LYS A 283 -7.69 -18.66 19.68
N SER A 284 -8.66 -19.47 20.09
CA SER A 284 -8.46 -20.57 21.06
C SER A 284 -8.03 -21.89 20.40
N SER A 285 -7.97 -21.96 19.07
CA SER A 285 -7.62 -23.17 18.34
C SER A 285 -6.15 -23.56 18.55
N PRO A 286 -5.85 -24.88 18.75
CA PRO A 286 -4.47 -25.34 18.87
C PRO A 286 -3.57 -24.95 17.70
N GLN A 287 -4.13 -24.89 16.48
CA GLN A 287 -3.42 -24.53 15.25
C GLN A 287 -2.96 -23.06 15.28
N TYR A 288 -3.84 -22.13 15.62
CA TYR A 288 -3.49 -20.72 15.76
C TYR A 288 -2.43 -20.52 16.84
N VAL A 289 -2.62 -21.12 18.03
CA VAL A 289 -1.67 -21.02 19.15
C VAL A 289 -0.30 -21.54 18.76
N ALA A 290 -0.24 -22.69 18.06
CA ALA A 290 1.02 -23.25 17.57
C ALA A 290 1.74 -22.32 16.59
N GLN A 291 1.00 -21.74 15.63
CA GLN A 291 1.57 -20.80 14.64
C GLN A 291 2.06 -19.50 15.30
N LEU A 292 1.29 -18.96 16.24
CA LEU A 292 1.68 -17.76 16.99
C LEU A 292 2.98 -17.97 17.78
N ASN A 293 3.09 -19.12 18.48
CA ASN A 293 4.29 -19.49 19.21
C ASN A 293 5.49 -19.68 18.29
N LYS A 294 5.29 -20.31 17.13
CA LYS A 294 6.34 -20.50 16.14
C LYS A 294 6.82 -19.17 15.59
N LEU A 295 5.89 -18.29 15.20
CA LEU A 295 6.24 -16.94 14.77
C LEU A 295 7.06 -16.22 15.83
N GLY A 296 6.67 -16.28 17.12
CA GLY A 296 7.41 -15.66 18.22
C GLY A 296 8.84 -16.17 18.32
N THR A 297 9.03 -17.49 18.17
CA THR A 297 10.38 -18.11 18.16
C THR A 297 11.22 -17.58 17.01
N CYS A 298 10.66 -17.52 15.80
CA CYS A 298 11.36 -17.01 14.61
C CYS A 298 11.71 -15.52 14.76
N MET A 299 10.78 -14.68 15.28
CA MET A 299 11.05 -13.26 15.48
C MET A 299 12.19 -13.00 16.49
N ASN A 300 12.25 -13.77 17.57
CA ASN A 300 13.36 -13.67 18.54
C ASN A 300 14.70 -14.11 17.94
N ALA A 301 14.72 -15.21 17.17
CA ALA A 301 15.92 -15.65 16.47
C ALA A 301 16.40 -14.60 15.46
N GLU A 302 15.49 -14.05 14.67
CA GLU A 302 15.76 -13.00 13.69
C GLU A 302 16.35 -11.73 14.32
N MET A 303 15.81 -11.29 15.45
CA MET A 303 16.34 -10.11 16.15
C MET A 303 17.80 -10.29 16.56
N ASN A 304 18.16 -11.46 17.07
CA ASN A 304 19.54 -11.77 17.43
C ASN A 304 20.45 -11.86 16.19
N LEU A 305 19.96 -12.44 15.09
CA LEU A 305 20.70 -12.50 13.83
C LEU A 305 20.96 -11.12 13.25
N ARG A 306 19.94 -10.25 13.23
CA ARG A 306 20.09 -8.87 12.74
C ARG A 306 21.15 -8.09 13.53
N GLN A 307 21.19 -8.24 14.85
CA GLN A 307 22.24 -7.61 15.66
C GLN A 307 23.63 -8.15 15.28
N THR A 308 23.76 -9.45 15.12
CA THR A 308 25.01 -10.08 14.67
C THR A 308 25.46 -9.54 13.31
N TYR A 309 24.54 -9.37 12.36
CA TYR A 309 24.87 -8.86 11.03
C TYR A 309 25.20 -7.35 11.03
N LEU A 310 24.57 -6.54 11.89
CA LEU A 310 24.99 -5.14 12.07
C LEU A 310 26.46 -5.03 12.49
N ASP A 311 26.89 -5.87 13.42
CA ASP A 311 28.30 -5.94 13.82
C ASP A 311 29.19 -6.48 12.69
N ALA A 312 28.69 -7.45 11.91
CA ALA A 312 29.42 -8.05 10.80
C ALA A 312 29.69 -7.06 9.64
N PHE A 313 28.80 -6.13 9.35
CA PHE A 313 29.05 -5.07 8.34
C PHE A 313 30.31 -4.26 8.67
N GLN A 314 30.60 -4.06 9.94
CA GLN A 314 31.81 -3.35 10.38
C GLN A 314 33.06 -4.25 10.37
N ASN A 315 32.94 -5.50 10.90
CA ASN A 315 34.06 -6.29 11.34
C ASN A 315 34.41 -7.50 10.46
N LYS A 316 33.52 -7.91 9.52
CA LYS A 316 33.74 -9.09 8.67
C LYS A 316 34.14 -8.72 7.25
N ASP A 317 34.91 -9.58 6.61
CA ASP A 317 35.32 -9.47 5.22
C ASP A 317 34.29 -10.09 4.25
N ILE A 318 34.50 -9.90 2.96
CA ILE A 318 33.59 -10.41 1.92
C ILE A 318 33.57 -11.95 1.85
N SER A 319 34.63 -12.63 2.26
CA SER A 319 34.66 -14.10 2.24
C SER A 319 33.75 -14.71 3.31
N TRP A 320 33.67 -14.06 4.45
CA TRP A 320 32.71 -14.40 5.51
C TRP A 320 31.27 -14.17 5.02
N TRP A 321 30.98 -13.02 4.42
CA TRP A 321 29.66 -12.69 3.90
C TRP A 321 29.18 -13.66 2.83
N LYS A 322 30.06 -14.07 1.91
CA LYS A 322 29.71 -15.08 0.90
C LYS A 322 29.26 -16.40 1.52
N LYS A 323 29.92 -16.87 2.58
CA LYS A 323 29.52 -18.09 3.30
C LYS A 323 28.16 -17.93 3.98
N GLU A 324 27.90 -16.79 4.61
CA GLU A 324 26.60 -16.51 5.25
C GLU A 324 25.46 -16.48 4.21
N ILE A 325 25.70 -15.84 3.06
CA ILE A 325 24.74 -15.77 1.96
C ILE A 325 24.46 -17.17 1.41
N GLU A 326 25.49 -17.93 1.09
CA GLU A 326 25.36 -19.31 0.61
C GLU A 326 24.63 -20.21 1.62
N GLY A 327 24.97 -20.10 2.91
CA GLY A 327 24.31 -20.85 3.98
C GLY A 327 22.83 -20.49 4.13
N THR A 328 22.50 -19.21 4.02
CA THR A 328 21.11 -18.73 4.08
C THR A 328 20.32 -19.16 2.84
N ASP A 329 20.91 -19.09 1.64
CA ASP A 329 20.26 -19.58 0.40
C ASP A 329 20.01 -21.08 0.46
N GLN A 330 20.95 -21.87 1.00
CA GLN A 330 20.76 -23.29 1.23
C GLN A 330 19.64 -23.55 2.26
N ALA A 331 19.59 -22.77 3.35
CA ALA A 331 18.53 -22.88 4.35
C ALA A 331 17.16 -22.60 3.73
N ILE A 332 17.00 -21.54 2.92
CA ILE A 332 15.77 -21.23 2.19
C ILE A 332 15.36 -22.41 1.28
N ALA A 333 16.32 -23.00 0.57
CA ALA A 333 16.06 -24.09 -0.38
C ALA A 333 15.67 -25.43 0.28
N THR A 334 16.10 -25.68 1.51
CA THR A 334 15.95 -26.99 2.18
C THR A 334 14.99 -27.00 3.37
N GLU A 335 14.72 -25.82 3.96
CA GLU A 335 13.80 -25.67 5.09
C GLU A 335 12.36 -25.97 4.64
N LYS A 336 11.61 -26.65 5.51
CA LYS A 336 10.20 -27.02 5.23
C LYS A 336 9.20 -26.24 6.05
N ASP A 337 9.64 -25.66 7.16
CA ASP A 337 8.78 -24.84 7.99
C ASP A 337 8.67 -23.44 7.40
N PRO A 338 7.47 -23.01 6.99
CA PRO A 338 7.29 -21.72 6.29
C PRO A 338 7.72 -20.52 7.13
N PHE A 339 7.55 -20.56 8.46
CA PHE A 339 7.97 -19.46 9.33
C PHE A 339 9.48 -19.27 9.37
N ASN A 340 10.25 -20.38 9.30
CA ASN A 340 11.70 -20.31 9.18
C ASN A 340 12.13 -19.80 7.80
N VAL A 341 11.46 -20.25 6.73
CA VAL A 341 11.73 -19.78 5.37
C VAL A 341 11.49 -18.27 5.29
N ASP A 342 10.33 -17.79 5.76
CA ASP A 342 10.00 -16.37 5.83
C ASP A 342 11.06 -15.58 6.62
N MET A 343 11.53 -16.10 7.75
CA MET A 343 12.60 -15.49 8.55
C MET A 343 13.91 -15.33 7.73
N TYR A 344 14.33 -16.35 7.00
CA TYR A 344 15.53 -16.25 6.17
C TYR A 344 15.38 -15.25 5.02
N HIS A 345 14.20 -15.19 4.41
CA HIS A 345 13.90 -14.15 3.42
C HIS A 345 13.97 -12.74 4.02
N ARG A 346 13.41 -12.54 5.21
CA ARG A 346 13.50 -11.25 5.92
C ARG A 346 14.95 -10.88 6.27
N ILE A 347 15.79 -11.85 6.63
CA ILE A 347 17.23 -11.63 6.86
C ILE A 347 17.91 -11.16 5.57
N LYS A 348 17.65 -11.82 4.44
CA LYS A 348 18.20 -11.35 3.14
C LYS A 348 17.74 -9.94 2.78
N GLY A 349 16.45 -9.65 2.92
CA GLY A 349 15.91 -8.31 2.70
C GLY A 349 16.53 -7.27 3.65
N PHE A 350 16.77 -7.63 4.92
CA PHE A 350 17.49 -6.79 5.87
C PHE A 350 18.93 -6.50 5.42
N TRP A 351 19.66 -7.48 4.88
CA TRP A 351 20.99 -7.22 4.32
C TRP A 351 20.93 -6.25 3.13
N GLY A 352 19.95 -6.39 2.23
CA GLY A 352 19.77 -5.49 1.10
C GLY A 352 19.55 -4.05 1.53
N ILE A 353 18.60 -3.80 2.45
CA ILE A 353 18.31 -2.43 2.92
C ILE A 353 19.46 -1.84 3.76
N ALA A 354 20.20 -2.67 4.49
CA ALA A 354 21.39 -2.24 5.21
C ALA A 354 22.50 -1.83 4.23
N CYS A 355 22.75 -2.62 3.18
CA CYS A 355 23.68 -2.26 2.11
C CYS A 355 23.29 -0.96 1.42
N TYR A 356 22.01 -0.78 1.06
CA TYR A 356 21.50 0.48 0.50
C TYR A 356 21.82 1.67 1.41
N SER A 357 21.49 1.55 2.69
CA SER A 357 21.69 2.62 3.67
C SER A 357 23.17 2.97 3.85
N LEU A 358 24.03 1.95 3.94
CA LEU A 358 25.48 2.13 4.08
C LEU A 358 26.09 2.73 2.80
N CYS A 359 25.68 2.29 1.60
CA CYS A 359 26.11 2.90 0.34
C CYS A 359 25.73 4.39 0.29
N LYS A 360 24.47 4.72 0.62
CA LYS A 360 24.00 6.11 0.67
C LYS A 360 24.82 6.96 1.65
N GLN A 361 25.11 6.43 2.83
CA GLN A 361 25.94 7.12 3.83
C GLN A 361 27.39 7.28 3.32
N ALA A 362 27.98 6.24 2.75
CA ALA A 362 29.34 6.28 2.22
C ALA A 362 29.47 7.30 1.07
N VAL A 363 28.47 7.40 0.22
CA VAL A 363 28.41 8.45 -0.84
C VAL A 363 28.33 9.84 -0.22
N ALA A 364 27.45 10.06 0.73
CA ALA A 364 27.32 11.36 1.42
C ALA A 364 28.60 11.78 2.16
N GLN A 365 29.38 10.82 2.67
CA GLN A 365 30.65 11.04 3.36
C GLN A 365 31.87 11.01 2.42
N HIS A 366 31.67 10.75 1.12
CA HIS A 366 32.74 10.55 0.14
C HIS A 366 33.77 9.47 0.55
N ASN A 367 33.30 8.38 1.16
CA ASN A 367 34.13 7.30 1.69
C ASN A 367 34.19 6.12 0.72
N ALA A 368 35.24 6.10 -0.11
CA ALA A 368 35.44 5.09 -1.14
C ALA A 368 35.64 3.68 -0.60
N ASP A 369 36.35 3.52 0.52
CA ASP A 369 36.65 2.19 1.10
C ASP A 369 35.38 1.51 1.64
N VAL A 370 34.57 2.27 2.39
CA VAL A 370 33.28 1.77 2.90
C VAL A 370 32.34 1.48 1.74
N LEU A 371 32.27 2.36 0.72
CA LEU A 371 31.43 2.13 -0.46
C LEU A 371 31.85 0.85 -1.21
N GLN A 372 33.14 0.68 -1.46
CA GLN A 372 33.66 -0.50 -2.17
C GLN A 372 33.36 -1.79 -1.43
N LYS A 373 33.59 -1.83 -0.10
CA LYS A 373 33.29 -2.99 0.75
C LYS A 373 31.78 -3.30 0.72
N THR A 374 30.95 -2.30 0.93
CA THR A 374 29.49 -2.46 0.99
C THR A 374 28.92 -2.92 -0.35
N LEU A 375 29.40 -2.36 -1.47
CA LEU A 375 28.98 -2.78 -2.81
C LEU A 375 29.32 -4.25 -3.10
N ALA A 376 30.46 -4.74 -2.64
CA ALA A 376 30.82 -6.15 -2.80
C ALA A 376 29.83 -7.07 -2.08
N ILE A 377 29.37 -6.68 -0.88
CA ILE A 377 28.32 -7.40 -0.13
C ILE A 377 26.98 -7.27 -0.85
N TYR A 378 26.59 -6.06 -1.25
CA TYR A 378 25.31 -5.79 -1.91
C TYR A 378 25.13 -6.61 -3.20
N GLN A 379 26.18 -6.66 -4.04
CA GLN A 379 26.18 -7.46 -5.26
C GLN A 379 26.08 -8.97 -4.99
N ALA A 380 26.61 -9.44 -3.85
CA ALA A 380 26.49 -10.85 -3.46
C ALA A 380 25.08 -11.18 -2.94
N VAL A 381 24.44 -10.26 -2.19
CA VAL A 381 23.09 -10.43 -1.64
C VAL A 381 22.02 -10.28 -2.74
N GLU A 382 22.13 -9.23 -3.55
CA GLU A 382 21.15 -8.85 -4.59
C GLU A 382 21.87 -8.48 -5.91
N PRO A 383 22.29 -9.47 -6.71
CA PRO A 383 23.09 -9.22 -7.93
C PRO A 383 22.41 -8.32 -8.97
N GLU A 384 21.06 -8.36 -9.02
CA GLU A 384 20.24 -7.63 -9.99
C GLU A 384 19.70 -6.30 -9.43
N ASN A 385 20.12 -5.89 -8.23
CA ASN A 385 19.61 -4.68 -7.60
C ASN A 385 20.13 -3.42 -8.33
N THR A 386 19.20 -2.60 -8.82
CA THR A 386 19.49 -1.40 -9.60
C THR A 386 20.15 -0.29 -8.80
N ASP A 387 19.84 -0.16 -7.50
CA ASP A 387 20.47 0.82 -6.62
C ASP A 387 21.93 0.46 -6.35
N GLY A 388 22.23 -0.84 -6.16
CA GLY A 388 23.60 -1.32 -6.03
C GLY A 388 24.43 -1.01 -7.30
N MET A 389 23.85 -1.22 -8.48
CA MET A 389 24.46 -0.85 -9.75
C MET A 389 24.66 0.68 -9.87
N TYR A 390 23.68 1.48 -9.49
CA TYR A 390 23.76 2.93 -9.47
C TYR A 390 24.87 3.43 -8.52
N PHE A 391 24.91 2.93 -7.27
CA PHE A 391 25.98 3.31 -6.34
C PHE A 391 27.39 2.92 -6.82
N SER A 392 27.52 1.86 -7.61
CA SER A 392 28.82 1.46 -8.15
C SER A 392 29.46 2.52 -9.07
N ALA A 393 28.66 3.40 -9.66
CA ALA A 393 29.15 4.45 -10.54
C ALA A 393 29.91 5.58 -9.79
N PHE A 394 29.71 5.73 -8.47
CA PHE A 394 30.43 6.78 -7.72
C PHE A 394 31.93 6.52 -7.61
N LEU A 395 32.37 5.25 -7.50
CA LEU A 395 33.78 4.92 -7.36
C LEU A 395 34.62 5.40 -8.56
N PRO A 396 34.28 5.07 -9.83
CA PRO A 396 34.99 5.61 -10.99
C PRO A 396 34.76 7.12 -11.16
N TYR A 397 33.58 7.65 -10.82
CA TYR A 397 33.29 9.08 -10.90
C TYR A 397 34.23 9.91 -10.02
N TRP A 398 34.46 9.49 -8.78
CA TRP A 398 35.41 10.14 -7.89
C TRP A 398 36.89 10.08 -8.36
N LYS A 399 37.20 9.16 -9.27
CA LYS A 399 38.51 9.04 -9.92
C LYS A 399 38.59 9.77 -11.26
N ASN A 400 37.56 10.53 -11.64
CA ASN A 400 37.40 11.18 -12.94
C ASN A 400 37.45 10.21 -14.15
N ASP A 401 37.10 8.94 -13.96
CA ASP A 401 36.97 7.96 -15.03
C ASP A 401 35.57 8.02 -15.65
N ILE A 402 35.44 8.93 -16.63
CA ILE A 402 34.14 9.23 -17.27
C ILE A 402 33.59 8.00 -18.01
N GLN A 403 34.45 7.22 -18.69
CA GLN A 403 34.00 6.07 -19.48
C GLN A 403 33.44 4.95 -18.63
N ILE A 404 34.13 4.59 -17.54
CA ILE A 404 33.67 3.56 -16.62
C ILE A 404 32.42 4.03 -15.88
N THR A 405 32.34 5.33 -15.49
CA THR A 405 31.14 5.91 -14.87
C THR A 405 29.93 5.81 -15.80
N GLN A 406 30.05 6.20 -17.06
CA GLN A 406 28.98 6.09 -18.05
C GLN A 406 28.52 4.65 -18.25
N SER A 407 29.46 3.71 -18.33
CA SER A 407 29.16 2.27 -18.47
C SER A 407 28.37 1.72 -17.27
N ALA A 408 28.77 2.10 -16.05
CA ALA A 408 28.08 1.69 -14.82
C ALA A 408 26.64 2.27 -14.77
N LEU A 409 26.47 3.55 -15.07
CA LEU A 409 25.14 4.18 -15.11
C LEU A 409 24.25 3.60 -16.21
N GLN A 410 24.77 3.34 -17.39
CA GLN A 410 24.03 2.67 -18.46
C GLN A 410 23.60 1.24 -18.07
N LYS A 411 24.42 0.52 -17.29
CA LYS A 411 24.06 -0.78 -16.77
C LYS A 411 22.89 -0.67 -15.79
N ALA A 412 22.94 0.28 -14.86
CA ALA A 412 21.85 0.53 -13.91
C ALA A 412 20.53 0.89 -14.61
N ILE A 413 20.58 1.78 -15.62
CA ILE A 413 19.39 2.18 -16.40
C ILE A 413 18.81 0.98 -17.17
N ARG A 414 19.64 0.18 -17.83
CA ARG A 414 19.17 -1.03 -18.54
C ARG A 414 18.56 -2.07 -17.61
N ALA A 415 19.03 -2.13 -16.38
CA ALA A 415 18.48 -2.97 -15.34
C ALA A 415 17.17 -2.42 -14.72
N GLY A 416 16.79 -1.16 -15.04
CA GLY A 416 15.53 -0.57 -14.58
C GLY A 416 15.66 0.64 -13.65
N PHE A 417 16.87 1.16 -13.38
CA PHE A 417 17.01 2.39 -12.61
C PHE A 417 16.35 3.56 -13.36
N SER A 418 15.40 4.24 -12.72
CA SER A 418 14.51 5.20 -13.40
C SER A 418 14.62 6.65 -12.91
N ASP A 419 15.30 6.91 -11.79
CA ASP A 419 15.44 8.27 -11.25
C ASP A 419 16.49 9.10 -12.01
N MET A 420 16.12 9.51 -13.22
CA MET A 420 17.00 10.28 -14.08
C MET A 420 17.34 11.68 -13.54
N LYS A 421 16.46 12.26 -12.71
CA LYS A 421 16.73 13.58 -12.08
C LYS A 421 17.83 13.45 -11.03
N GLN A 422 17.77 12.43 -10.18
CA GLN A 422 18.80 12.15 -9.20
C GLN A 422 20.12 11.84 -9.88
N LEU A 423 20.10 11.01 -10.92
CA LEU A 423 21.28 10.64 -11.68
C LEU A 423 21.97 11.87 -12.30
N GLN A 424 21.22 12.80 -12.91
CA GLN A 424 21.76 14.05 -13.45
C GLN A 424 22.33 14.98 -12.38
N SER A 425 21.69 14.99 -11.19
CA SER A 425 22.17 15.78 -10.05
C SER A 425 23.46 15.24 -9.48
N ASP A 426 23.58 13.91 -9.34
CA ASP A 426 24.71 13.28 -8.67
C ASP A 426 25.94 13.10 -9.56
N PHE A 427 25.73 13.08 -10.89
CA PHE A 427 26.80 12.93 -11.89
C PHE A 427 26.79 14.09 -12.91
N PRO A 428 26.97 15.34 -12.46
CA PRO A 428 27.02 16.48 -13.37
C PRO A 428 28.15 16.31 -14.39
N GLY A 429 27.85 16.60 -15.66
CA GLY A 429 28.81 16.46 -16.76
C GLY A 429 28.91 15.07 -17.40
N ILE A 430 28.20 14.08 -16.88
CA ILE A 430 28.11 12.76 -17.50
C ILE A 430 26.95 12.72 -18.49
N SER A 431 27.27 12.59 -19.79
CA SER A 431 26.25 12.41 -20.82
C SER A 431 25.71 10.99 -20.81
N ILE A 432 24.41 10.85 -20.58
CA ILE A 432 23.72 9.56 -20.58
C ILE A 432 22.69 9.58 -21.70
N THR A 433 22.89 8.74 -22.69
CA THR A 433 21.88 8.44 -23.70
C THR A 433 20.97 7.33 -23.20
N LYS A 434 19.63 7.55 -23.27
CA LYS A 434 18.62 6.53 -22.97
C LYS A 434 18.72 5.36 -23.91
#